data_5c20e1f60cdbec28c4426a6c7dc14de8
#
_entry.id   5c20e1f60cdbec28c4426a6c7dc14de8
#
_cell.length_a   1.000
_cell.length_b   1.000
_cell.length_c   1.000
_cell.angle_alpha   90.00
_cell.angle_beta   90.00
_cell.angle_gamma   90.00
#
_symmetry.space_group_name_H-M   'P 1'
#
loop_
_entity.id
_entity.type
_entity.pdbx_description
1 polymer ?
#
loop_
_entity_poly.entity_id
_entity_poly.type
_entity_poly.pdbx_seq_one_letter_code
_entity_poly.pdbx_strand_id
1 'polypeptide(L)'
;FSLISNTAGGYSFYKDAKFRRITRYRYNGVPMDNGGRYFYIKDGDTVWNPGWKPCKTPLDFYECRHGMNYTRITGAKNGIEASVLFFVPLKTWAEVQRVTLKNTTNETKRIKLFSFAEWCLWNAATDMENFQRNWSTGEVEIDGSVIYHKTEYKERRNHYAYYAVANSKIDGYDTDRESF
;
A
#
# COMPACT_ATOMS: atom_id res chain seq x y z
N PHE A 1 -14.26 1.35 -0.53
CA PHE A 1 -13.86 2.77 -0.60
C PHE A 1 -12.39 2.94 -0.26
N SER A 2 -11.80 3.99 -0.82
CA SER A 2 -10.37 4.28 -0.68
C SER A 2 -10.17 5.78 -0.60
N LEU A 3 -9.35 6.20 0.34
CA LEU A 3 -8.81 7.56 0.42
C LEU A 3 -7.34 7.52 0.00
N ILE A 4 -6.95 8.39 -0.91
CA ILE A 4 -5.59 8.46 -1.43
C ILE A 4 -5.16 9.92 -1.52
N SER A 5 -4.03 10.23 -0.90
CA SER A 5 -3.38 11.53 -1.04
C SER A 5 -2.52 11.59 -2.32
N ASN A 6 -2.03 12.76 -2.64
CA ASN A 6 -1.13 12.97 -3.77
C ASN A 6 0.22 12.22 -3.65
N THR A 7 0.58 11.75 -2.46
CA THR A 7 1.80 10.97 -2.21
C THR A 7 1.53 9.48 -1.97
N ALA A 8 0.35 8.97 -2.32
CA ALA A 8 -0.16 7.62 -2.09
C ALA A 8 -0.45 7.26 -0.61
N GLY A 9 -0.32 8.19 0.31
CA GLY A 9 -0.81 8.03 1.67
C GLY A 9 -2.33 7.89 1.71
N GLY A 10 -2.86 7.38 2.79
CA GLY A 10 -4.29 7.19 2.98
C GLY A 10 -4.65 5.77 3.38
N TYR A 11 -5.90 5.40 3.16
CA TYR A 11 -6.41 4.11 3.64
C TYR A 11 -7.56 3.57 2.81
N SER A 12 -7.76 2.26 2.91
CA SER A 12 -8.90 1.56 2.35
C SER A 12 -9.85 1.11 3.45
N PHE A 13 -11.14 1.09 3.18
CA PHE A 13 -12.16 0.64 4.12
C PHE A 13 -13.37 0.03 3.42
N TYR A 14 -14.11 -0.80 4.14
CA TYR A 14 -15.33 -1.42 3.69
C TYR A 14 -16.54 -0.86 4.43
N LYS A 15 -17.41 -0.10 3.76
CA LYS A 15 -18.63 0.55 4.27
C LYS A 15 -18.41 1.62 5.34
N ASP A 16 -17.54 1.38 6.32
CA ASP A 16 -17.32 2.28 7.47
C ASP A 16 -15.84 2.53 7.70
N ALA A 17 -15.44 3.79 7.66
CA ALA A 17 -14.03 4.19 7.77
C ALA A 17 -13.44 4.05 9.17
N LYS A 18 -14.29 3.99 10.20
CA LYS A 18 -13.86 3.82 11.59
C LYS A 18 -13.84 2.36 11.99
N PHE A 19 -14.95 1.63 11.76
CA PHE A 19 -15.15 0.28 12.27
C PHE A 19 -14.84 -0.83 11.28
N ARG A 20 -14.50 -0.50 10.02
CA ARG A 20 -14.18 -1.47 8.96
C ARG A 20 -13.02 -0.97 8.10
N ARG A 21 -11.98 -0.47 8.77
CA ARG A 21 -10.73 -0.02 8.16
C ARG A 21 -9.88 -1.23 7.77
N ILE A 22 -9.40 -1.26 6.55
CA ILE A 22 -8.57 -2.36 6.04
C ILE A 22 -7.10 -2.02 6.17
N THR A 23 -6.68 -0.88 5.64
CA THR A 23 -5.30 -0.45 5.73
C THR A 23 -5.11 0.62 6.79
N ARG A 24 -3.96 0.61 7.42
CA ARG A 24 -3.65 1.50 8.53
C ARG A 24 -3.32 2.90 8.05
N TYR A 25 -3.79 3.88 8.80
CA TYR A 25 -3.44 5.29 8.64
C TYR A 25 -3.57 6.01 9.97
N ARG A 26 -2.52 6.72 10.38
CA ARG A 26 -2.52 7.51 11.62
C ARG A 26 -2.63 8.99 11.30
N TYR A 27 -3.66 9.62 11.82
CA TYR A 27 -3.92 11.05 11.61
C TYR A 27 -2.91 11.97 12.31
N ASN A 28 -2.30 11.50 13.38
CA ASN A 28 -1.38 12.30 14.19
C ASN A 28 0.10 12.09 13.81
N GLY A 29 0.36 11.47 12.68
CA GLY A 29 1.72 11.34 12.16
C GLY A 29 2.27 12.67 11.66
N VAL A 30 3.48 13.03 12.05
CA VAL A 30 4.20 14.16 11.47
C VAL A 30 5.52 13.65 10.86
N PRO A 31 5.73 13.84 9.55
CA PRO A 31 4.79 14.39 8.58
C PRO A 31 3.61 13.44 8.31
N MET A 32 2.44 13.98 8.02
CA MET A 32 1.27 13.21 7.58
C MET A 32 1.61 12.40 6.32
N ASP A 33 0.83 11.36 6.00
CA ASP A 33 1.02 10.45 4.85
C ASP A 33 2.12 9.37 4.99
N ASN A 34 2.51 9.01 6.21
CA ASN A 34 3.40 7.87 6.40
C ASN A 34 2.66 6.52 6.45
N GLY A 35 1.36 6.54 6.70
CA GLY A 35 0.51 5.36 6.62
C GLY A 35 -0.04 5.17 5.21
N GLY A 36 -0.30 3.94 4.83
CA GLY A 36 -0.92 3.65 3.55
C GLY A 36 -0.39 2.41 2.86
N ARG A 37 -0.35 2.45 1.56
CA ARG A 37 0.12 1.40 0.68
C ARG A 37 1.00 2.01 -0.39
N TYR A 38 2.19 1.45 -0.52
CA TYR A 38 3.25 2.01 -1.35
C TYR A 38 3.88 0.96 -2.25
N PHE A 39 4.49 1.42 -3.32
CA PHE A 39 5.33 0.62 -4.18
C PHE A 39 6.72 1.24 -4.19
N TYR A 40 7.71 0.45 -3.79
CA TYR A 40 9.11 0.86 -3.81
C TYR A 40 9.81 0.22 -4.99
N ILE A 41 10.64 1.00 -5.66
CA ILE A 41 11.48 0.56 -6.76
C ILE A 41 12.92 0.66 -6.31
N LYS A 42 13.64 -0.45 -6.42
CA LYS A 42 15.08 -0.50 -6.18
C LYS A 42 15.80 -0.68 -7.51
N ASP A 43 16.64 0.29 -7.84
CA ASP A 43 17.55 0.30 -9.00
C ASP A 43 18.98 0.45 -8.47
N GLY A 44 19.75 -0.64 -8.47
CA GLY A 44 21.04 -0.70 -7.78
C GLY A 44 20.90 -0.37 -6.29
N ASP A 45 21.59 0.66 -5.83
CA ASP A 45 21.55 1.14 -4.45
C ASP A 45 20.48 2.22 -4.21
N THR A 46 19.83 2.68 -5.29
CA THR A 46 18.79 3.72 -5.20
C THR A 46 17.43 3.07 -4.91
N VAL A 47 16.79 3.50 -3.82
CA VAL A 47 15.41 3.15 -3.50
C VAL A 47 14.54 4.40 -3.59
N TRP A 48 13.44 4.29 -4.32
CA TRP A 48 12.50 5.38 -4.52
C TRP A 48 11.07 4.87 -4.69
N ASN A 49 10.11 5.76 -4.64
CA ASN A 49 8.72 5.45 -4.93
C ASN A 49 8.06 6.56 -5.77
N PRO A 50 7.04 6.24 -6.59
CA PRO A 50 6.44 7.21 -7.50
C PRO A 50 5.82 8.44 -6.82
N GLY A 51 5.35 8.29 -5.58
CA GLY A 51 4.73 9.35 -4.80
C GLY A 51 5.71 10.22 -4.01
N TRP A 52 7.02 10.00 -4.13
CA TRP A 52 8.08 10.65 -3.37
C TRP A 52 8.12 10.26 -1.88
N LYS A 53 7.04 10.34 -1.14
CA LYS A 53 6.92 9.79 0.23
C LYS A 53 6.61 8.29 0.18
N PRO A 54 7.12 7.49 1.15
CA PRO A 54 7.93 7.88 2.30
C PRO A 54 9.43 7.97 2.03
N CYS A 55 9.94 7.50 0.88
CA CYS A 55 11.39 7.48 0.57
C CYS A 55 12.03 8.86 0.59
N LYS A 56 11.31 9.89 0.12
CA LYS A 56 11.81 11.26 -0.08
C LYS A 56 13.01 11.35 -1.01
N THR A 57 13.27 10.32 -1.79
CA THR A 57 14.30 10.34 -2.84
C THR A 57 13.90 11.34 -3.92
N PRO A 58 14.75 12.27 -4.31
CA PRO A 58 14.45 13.22 -5.37
C PRO A 58 14.06 12.52 -6.67
N LEU A 59 12.93 12.89 -7.24
CA LEU A 59 12.44 12.36 -8.50
C LEU A 59 12.84 13.28 -9.65
N ASP A 60 13.06 12.70 -10.83
CA ASP A 60 13.31 13.42 -12.06
C ASP A 60 12.01 13.97 -12.66
N PHE A 61 10.90 13.29 -12.38
CA PHE A 61 9.54 13.70 -12.74
C PHE A 61 8.54 13.21 -11.71
N TYR A 62 7.50 14.00 -11.48
CA TYR A 62 6.37 13.62 -10.64
C TYR A 62 5.08 14.24 -11.17
N GLU A 63 4.03 13.44 -11.20
CA GLU A 63 2.66 13.88 -11.51
C GLU A 63 1.65 13.10 -10.68
N CYS A 64 0.66 13.78 -10.15
CA CYS A 64 -0.52 13.16 -9.56
C CYS A 64 -1.79 13.65 -10.25
N ARG A 65 -2.65 12.73 -10.64
CA ARG A 65 -3.97 13.01 -11.24
C ARG A 65 -5.05 12.35 -10.43
N HIS A 66 -5.95 13.14 -9.87
CA HIS A 66 -7.17 12.67 -9.23
C HIS A 66 -8.34 12.80 -10.21
N GLY A 67 -8.93 11.66 -10.58
CA GLY A 67 -10.19 11.61 -11.33
C GLY A 67 -11.37 11.32 -10.39
N MET A 68 -12.57 11.24 -10.95
CA MET A 68 -13.77 10.98 -10.15
C MET A 68 -13.76 9.60 -9.47
N ASN A 69 -13.09 8.62 -10.05
CA ASN A 69 -13.07 7.24 -9.58
C ASN A 69 -11.66 6.60 -9.58
N TYR A 70 -10.63 7.40 -9.77
CA TYR A 70 -9.26 6.92 -9.76
C TYR A 70 -8.28 7.99 -9.26
N THR A 71 -7.15 7.51 -8.80
CA THR A 71 -5.93 8.33 -8.60
C THR A 71 -4.79 7.69 -9.36
N ARG A 72 -4.07 8.48 -10.16
CA ARG A 72 -2.84 8.05 -10.82
C ARG A 72 -1.68 8.87 -10.30
N ILE A 73 -0.65 8.18 -9.83
CA ILE A 73 0.61 8.78 -9.39
C ILE A 73 1.69 8.26 -10.31
N THR A 74 2.41 9.16 -10.96
CA THR A 74 3.52 8.84 -11.86
C THR A 74 4.76 9.53 -11.35
N GLY A 75 5.83 8.78 -11.20
CA GLY A 75 7.16 9.27 -10.88
C GLY A 75 8.20 8.70 -11.82
N ALA A 76 9.27 9.41 -12.04
CA ALA A 76 10.42 8.90 -12.79
C ALA A 76 11.72 9.14 -12.06
N LYS A 77 12.63 8.18 -12.17
CA LYS A 77 13.97 8.24 -11.61
C LYS A 77 14.93 7.38 -12.43
N ASN A 78 16.11 7.93 -12.74
CA ASN A 78 17.19 7.20 -13.42
C ASN A 78 16.74 6.48 -14.71
N GLY A 79 15.87 7.11 -15.52
CA GLY A 79 15.35 6.53 -16.75
C GLY A 79 14.33 5.41 -16.57
N ILE A 80 13.77 5.26 -15.38
CA ILE A 80 12.63 4.38 -15.10
C ILE A 80 11.43 5.26 -14.77
N GLU A 81 10.34 5.10 -15.50
CA GLU A 81 9.05 5.71 -15.20
C GLU A 81 8.14 4.66 -14.52
N ALA A 82 7.57 4.99 -13.39
CA ALA A 82 6.61 4.16 -12.68
C ALA A 82 5.29 4.91 -12.49
N SER A 83 4.21 4.28 -12.90
CA SER A 83 2.85 4.81 -12.73
C SER A 83 2.00 3.84 -11.94
N VAL A 84 1.37 4.32 -10.90
CA VAL A 84 0.43 3.54 -10.08
C VAL A 84 -0.96 4.13 -10.25
N LEU A 85 -1.89 3.31 -10.72
CA LEU A 85 -3.30 3.64 -10.84
C LEU A 85 -4.09 2.94 -9.75
N PHE A 86 -4.71 3.71 -8.87
CA PHE A 86 -5.57 3.25 -7.79
C PHE A 86 -7.03 3.45 -8.18
N PHE A 87 -7.84 2.44 -8.05
CA PHE A 87 -9.29 2.55 -8.24
C PHE A 87 -10.05 1.43 -7.53
N VAL A 88 -11.32 1.67 -7.27
CA VAL A 88 -12.26 0.68 -6.75
C VAL A 88 -13.24 0.32 -7.86
N PRO A 89 -13.24 -0.91 -8.39
CA PRO A 89 -14.17 -1.33 -9.41
C PRO A 89 -15.62 -1.32 -8.90
N LEU A 90 -16.56 -1.06 -9.80
CA LEU A 90 -17.98 -1.12 -9.45
C LEU A 90 -18.40 -2.55 -9.09
N LYS A 91 -19.26 -2.68 -8.08
CA LYS A 91 -19.82 -3.96 -7.61
C LYS A 91 -18.78 -4.99 -7.11
N THR A 92 -17.58 -4.54 -6.77
CA THR A 92 -16.54 -5.38 -6.16
C THR A 92 -16.13 -4.83 -4.80
N TRP A 93 -15.60 -5.70 -3.95
CA TRP A 93 -15.08 -5.32 -2.64
C TRP A 93 -13.56 -5.35 -2.63
N ALA A 94 -12.98 -4.76 -3.65
CA ALA A 94 -11.54 -4.72 -3.83
C ALA A 94 -11.08 -3.33 -4.27
N GLU A 95 -9.93 -2.90 -3.80
CA GLU A 95 -9.14 -1.82 -4.40
C GLU A 95 -8.13 -2.45 -5.35
N VAL A 96 -8.04 -1.92 -6.55
CA VAL A 96 -7.05 -2.32 -7.55
C VAL A 96 -5.95 -1.27 -7.59
N GLN A 97 -4.72 -1.73 -7.55
CA GLN A 97 -3.51 -0.95 -7.67
C GLN A 97 -2.72 -1.47 -8.88
N ARG A 98 -2.87 -0.81 -10.03
CA ARG A 98 -2.18 -1.20 -11.24
C ARG A 98 -0.86 -0.45 -11.36
N VAL A 99 0.24 -1.18 -11.25
CA VAL A 99 1.58 -0.66 -11.45
C VAL A 99 2.01 -0.86 -12.90
N THR A 100 2.53 0.19 -13.52
CA THR A 100 3.14 0.14 -14.85
C THR A 100 4.55 0.68 -14.74
N LEU A 101 5.53 -0.11 -15.16
CA LEU A 101 6.93 0.28 -15.20
C LEU A 101 7.36 0.40 -16.65
N LYS A 102 8.07 1.48 -16.97
CA LYS A 102 8.60 1.76 -18.31
C LYS A 102 10.06 2.13 -18.20
N ASN A 103 10.90 1.38 -18.89
CA ASN A 103 12.29 1.77 -19.13
C ASN A 103 12.32 2.80 -20.28
N THR A 104 12.78 3.99 -20.00
CA THR A 104 12.87 5.09 -20.97
C THR A 104 14.28 5.22 -21.55
N THR A 105 15.19 4.31 -21.21
CA THR A 105 16.56 4.25 -21.71
C THR A 105 16.72 3.15 -22.76
N ASN A 106 17.83 3.17 -23.48
CA ASN A 106 18.20 2.10 -24.40
C ASN A 106 19.01 0.97 -23.74
N GLU A 107 19.22 1.06 -22.43
CA GLU A 107 19.99 0.08 -21.65
C GLU A 107 19.07 -0.88 -20.91
N THR A 108 19.53 -2.12 -20.70
CA THR A 108 18.81 -3.07 -19.87
C THR A 108 18.88 -2.65 -18.40
N LYS A 109 17.73 -2.51 -17.76
CA LYS A 109 17.62 -2.20 -16.33
C LYS A 109 17.20 -3.45 -15.54
N ARG A 110 17.86 -3.69 -14.41
CA ARG A 110 17.49 -4.72 -13.43
C ARG A 110 16.96 -4.03 -12.20
N ILE A 111 15.67 -4.12 -11.99
CA ILE A 111 14.98 -3.47 -10.89
C ILE A 111 14.24 -4.49 -10.02
N LYS A 112 14.03 -4.14 -8.76
CA LYS A 112 13.12 -4.86 -7.88
C LYS A 112 11.93 -3.96 -7.54
N LEU A 113 10.75 -4.53 -7.57
CA LEU A 113 9.50 -3.87 -7.17
C LEU A 113 9.02 -4.50 -5.87
N PHE A 114 8.79 -3.67 -4.87
CA PHE A 114 8.20 -4.09 -3.59
C PHE A 114 6.87 -3.38 -3.42
N SER A 115 5.88 -4.11 -3.00
CA SER A 115 4.61 -3.54 -2.54
C SER A 115 4.57 -3.57 -1.02
N PHE A 116 4.00 -2.54 -0.44
CA PHE A 116 3.83 -2.41 0.99
C PHE A 116 2.39 -2.04 1.31
N ALA A 117 1.81 -2.73 2.29
CA ALA A 117 0.55 -2.36 2.91
C ALA A 117 0.61 -2.73 4.39
N GLU A 118 0.23 -1.81 5.26
CA GLU A 118 0.07 -2.08 6.68
C GLU A 118 -1.41 -2.28 6.99
N TRP A 119 -1.74 -3.40 7.62
CA TRP A 119 -3.11 -3.73 7.97
C TRP A 119 -3.57 -2.97 9.22
N CYS A 120 -4.75 -2.40 9.14
CA CYS A 120 -5.48 -1.91 10.30
C CYS A 120 -6.13 -3.10 11.01
N LEU A 121 -6.14 -3.06 12.34
CA LEU A 121 -6.83 -4.03 13.15
C LEU A 121 -8.34 -3.76 13.21
N TRP A 122 -8.94 -3.44 12.07
CA TRP A 122 -10.36 -3.24 11.80
C TRP A 122 -10.98 -1.97 12.40
N ASN A 123 -10.79 -1.71 13.68
CA ASN A 123 -11.26 -0.48 14.33
C ASN A 123 -10.16 0.57 14.30
N ALA A 124 -10.34 1.61 13.50
CA ALA A 124 -9.35 2.66 13.32
C ALA A 124 -9.07 3.48 14.60
N ALA A 125 -10.06 3.66 15.46
CA ALA A 125 -9.88 4.40 16.71
C ALA A 125 -8.98 3.63 17.68
N THR A 126 -9.26 2.35 17.87
CA THR A 126 -8.44 1.49 18.73
C THR A 126 -7.07 1.19 18.15
N ASP A 127 -6.96 1.10 16.81
CA ASP A 127 -5.66 0.90 16.13
C ASP A 127 -4.72 2.11 16.26
N MET A 128 -5.26 3.29 16.56
CA MET A 128 -4.46 4.50 16.83
C MET A 128 -3.97 4.59 18.29
N GLU A 129 -4.56 3.84 19.20
CA GLU A 129 -4.14 3.81 20.60
C GLU A 129 -2.85 3.03 20.78
N ASN A 130 -1.94 3.55 21.62
CA ASN A 130 -0.57 3.03 21.72
C ASN A 130 -0.46 1.58 22.24
N PHE A 131 -1.48 1.08 22.97
CA PHE A 131 -1.44 -0.25 23.60
C PHE A 131 -2.23 -1.32 22.86
N GLN A 132 -2.99 -0.97 21.85
CA GLN A 132 -3.86 -1.92 21.14
C GLN A 132 -3.11 -2.99 20.37
N ARG A 133 -1.87 -2.73 19.96
CA ARG A 133 -1.00 -3.72 19.31
C ARG A 133 -0.73 -4.95 20.17
N ASN A 134 -0.78 -4.80 21.50
CA ASN A 134 -0.54 -5.88 22.44
C ASN A 134 -1.80 -6.73 22.69
N TRP A 135 -2.99 -6.23 22.31
CA TRP A 135 -4.26 -6.88 22.59
C TRP A 135 -4.97 -7.44 21.35
N SER A 136 -4.52 -7.05 20.17
CA SER A 136 -5.10 -7.48 18.90
C SER A 136 -4.06 -8.24 18.11
N THR A 137 -4.32 -9.50 17.87
CA THR A 137 -3.47 -10.36 17.05
C THR A 137 -4.04 -10.43 15.64
N GLY A 138 -3.16 -10.36 14.65
CA GLY A 138 -3.46 -10.68 13.27
C GLY A 138 -2.79 -11.98 12.90
N GLU A 139 -3.51 -12.87 12.23
CA GLU A 139 -2.94 -14.05 11.60
C GLU A 139 -2.72 -13.77 10.11
N VAL A 140 -1.61 -14.24 9.59
CA VAL A 140 -1.28 -14.13 8.17
C VAL A 140 -1.11 -15.52 7.60
N GLU A 141 -1.82 -15.79 6.52
CA GLU A 141 -1.71 -17.01 5.73
C GLU A 141 -1.31 -16.63 4.31
N ILE A 142 -0.43 -17.41 3.69
CA ILE A 142 0.09 -17.16 2.36
C ILE A 142 -0.19 -18.35 1.47
N ASP A 143 -0.83 -18.06 0.34
CA ASP A 143 -1.07 -19.05 -0.71
C ASP A 143 -0.66 -18.46 -2.07
N GLY A 144 0.43 -18.94 -2.61
CA GLY A 144 1.00 -18.46 -3.87
C GLY A 144 1.33 -16.98 -3.84
N SER A 145 0.60 -16.19 -4.60
CA SER A 145 0.74 -14.72 -4.68
C SER A 145 -0.34 -13.97 -3.89
N VAL A 146 -0.96 -14.63 -2.92
CA VAL A 146 -2.02 -14.05 -2.08
C VAL A 146 -1.60 -14.10 -0.63
N ILE A 147 -1.72 -12.98 0.05
CA ILE A 147 -1.53 -12.84 1.48
C ILE A 147 -2.90 -12.58 2.10
N TYR A 148 -3.36 -13.50 2.91
CA TYR A 148 -4.59 -13.38 3.69
C TYR A 148 -4.26 -12.83 5.06
N HIS A 149 -5.02 -11.87 5.50
CA HIS A 149 -4.92 -11.30 6.83
C HIS A 149 -6.25 -11.46 7.57
N LYS A 150 -6.22 -12.17 8.67
CA LYS A 150 -7.32 -12.34 9.59
C LYS A 150 -7.06 -11.53 10.85
N THR A 151 -7.99 -10.70 11.23
CA THR A 151 -7.93 -9.95 12.48
C THR A 151 -8.79 -10.63 13.53
N GLU A 152 -8.17 -11.10 14.60
CA GLU A 152 -8.86 -11.50 15.82
C GLU A 152 -8.87 -10.32 16.76
N TYR A 153 -10.03 -9.74 16.93
CA TYR A 153 -10.26 -8.69 17.91
C TYR A 153 -11.08 -9.22 19.08
N LYS A 154 -11.02 -8.52 20.20
CA LYS A 154 -11.72 -8.80 21.48
C LYS A 154 -13.18 -9.23 21.35
N GLU A 155 -13.83 -8.94 20.24
CA GLU A 155 -15.21 -9.30 19.93
C GLU A 155 -15.36 -10.50 19.00
N ARG A 156 -14.30 -11.25 18.73
CA ARG A 156 -14.30 -12.46 17.86
C ARG A 156 -14.98 -12.27 16.50
N ARG A 157 -14.81 -11.13 15.88
CA ARG A 157 -15.29 -10.91 14.51
C ARG A 157 -14.22 -11.41 13.57
N ASN A 158 -14.45 -12.52 12.92
CA ASN A 158 -13.59 -13.03 11.85
C ASN A 158 -13.66 -12.09 10.63
N HIS A 159 -12.79 -11.11 10.58
CA HIS A 159 -12.67 -10.21 9.45
C HIS A 159 -11.45 -10.60 8.64
N TYR A 160 -11.68 -10.87 7.36
CA TYR A 160 -10.63 -11.23 6.41
C TYR A 160 -10.40 -10.11 5.43
N ALA A 161 -9.14 -9.79 5.22
CA ALA A 161 -8.68 -9.02 4.09
C ALA A 161 -7.58 -9.81 3.37
N TYR A 162 -7.39 -9.59 2.10
CA TYR A 162 -6.31 -10.20 1.37
C TYR A 162 -5.63 -9.19 0.46
N TYR A 163 -4.36 -9.44 0.19
CA TYR A 163 -3.55 -8.74 -0.78
C TYR A 163 -3.08 -9.75 -1.82
N ALA A 164 -3.43 -9.54 -3.06
CA ALA A 164 -3.09 -10.46 -4.14
C ALA A 164 -2.31 -9.74 -5.25
N VAL A 165 -1.29 -10.40 -5.77
CA VAL A 165 -0.57 -9.98 -6.97
C VAL A 165 -1.09 -10.77 -8.15
N ALA A 166 -1.63 -10.07 -9.15
CA ALA A 166 -2.10 -10.65 -10.40
C ALA A 166 -1.10 -10.37 -11.53
N ASN A 167 -1.04 -11.26 -12.51
CA ASN A 167 -0.18 -11.18 -13.70
C ASN A 167 1.33 -11.27 -13.43
N SER A 168 1.73 -11.61 -12.22
CA SER A 168 3.12 -11.86 -11.86
C SER A 168 3.20 -12.84 -10.71
N LYS A 169 4.26 -13.61 -10.66
CA LYS A 169 4.61 -14.41 -9.49
C LYS A 169 5.45 -13.54 -8.56
N ILE A 170 5.18 -13.62 -7.26
CA ILE A 170 6.02 -12.96 -6.26
C ILE A 170 7.27 -13.80 -6.01
N ASP A 171 8.40 -13.12 -5.82
CA ASP A 171 9.68 -13.76 -5.51
C ASP A 171 9.88 -13.97 -4.01
N GLY A 172 9.18 -13.19 -3.19
CA GLY A 172 9.26 -13.27 -1.74
C GLY A 172 8.27 -12.31 -1.06
N TYR A 173 8.15 -12.47 0.24
CA TYR A 173 7.29 -11.66 1.09
C TYR A 173 7.91 -11.54 2.49
N ASP A 174 7.48 -10.50 3.19
CA ASP A 174 7.71 -10.30 4.60
C ASP A 174 6.38 -9.94 5.25
N THR A 175 6.05 -10.60 6.34
CA THR A 175 4.82 -10.37 7.11
C THR A 175 5.10 -9.93 8.53
N ASP A 176 6.37 -9.75 8.87
CA ASP A 176 6.78 -9.26 10.18
C ASP A 176 6.59 -7.74 10.24
N ARG A 177 5.80 -7.32 11.20
CA ARG A 177 5.52 -5.90 11.44
C ARG A 177 6.73 -5.16 12.02
N GLU A 178 7.64 -5.86 12.68
CA GLU A 178 8.80 -5.27 13.33
C GLU A 178 9.99 -5.08 12.37
N SER A 179 9.94 -5.70 11.20
CA SER A 179 11.00 -5.57 10.20
C SER A 179 10.98 -4.24 9.41
N PHE A 180 10.00 -3.36 9.69
CA PHE A 180 9.83 -2.05 9.05
C PHE A 180 9.92 -0.90 10.05
#